data_d774cb5bf755a23631765234584f982b
#
_entry.id   d774cb5bf755a23631765234584f982b
#
_cell.length_a   1.000
_cell.length_b   1.000
_cell.length_c   1.000
_cell.angle_alpha   90.00
_cell.angle_beta   90.00
_cell.angle_gamma   90.00
#
_symmetry.space_group_name_H-M   'P 1'
#
loop_
_entity.id
_entity.type
_entity.pdbx_description
1 polymer ?
#
loop_
_entity_poly.entity_id
_entity_poly.type
_entity_poly.pdbx_seq_one_letter_code
_entity_poly.pdbx_strand_id
1 'polypeptide(L)'
;CFAADRKRFDARLRNQTLKGKKYVVKTLAETALFPQETGLLTIDPAKIRIDIQQPGAPGNFFNTTSRILESPPVTVEVKALPVPTPRVFTGCTGRYLWELKADKKNLTTDDALTLTLSVRGNGDPHRFIPPALTLPSGLEALDPKIVSEEQYETESEWIHEQVLEYAILPKVPGDYVLQPILSWFQPDSNQYGIYRPDTLHLQVTAGANYSAAAETPLAGAETDQNTGLRAAW
;
A
#
# COMPACT_ATOMS: atom_id res chain seq x y z
N CYS A 1 -3.03 -5.75 18.92
CA CYS A 1 -3.95 -6.33 17.93
C CYS A 1 -3.20 -6.66 16.63
N PHE A 2 -3.56 -7.77 15.96
CA PHE A 2 -3.02 -8.15 14.65
C PHE A 2 -4.14 -8.17 13.62
N ALA A 3 -3.87 -7.67 12.41
CA ALA A 3 -4.65 -8.03 11.24
C ALA A 3 -4.14 -9.37 10.72
N ALA A 4 -5.04 -10.26 10.33
CA ALA A 4 -4.71 -11.58 9.82
C ALA A 4 -5.10 -11.64 8.34
N ASP A 5 -4.14 -12.01 7.49
CA ASP A 5 -4.37 -12.26 6.09
C ASP A 5 -4.14 -13.74 5.80
N ARG A 6 -5.04 -14.32 5.03
CA ARG A 6 -5.12 -15.72 4.56
C ARG A 6 -4.62 -16.82 5.50
N LYS A 7 -5.44 -17.85 5.63
CA LYS A 7 -5.09 -19.14 6.23
C LYS A 7 -4.75 -20.14 5.11
N ARG A 8 -3.56 -20.70 5.16
CA ARG A 8 -3.19 -21.84 4.32
C ARG A 8 -3.46 -23.13 5.07
N PHE A 9 -4.07 -24.10 4.37
CA PHE A 9 -4.17 -25.48 4.83
C PHE A 9 -3.37 -26.36 3.87
N ASP A 10 -2.22 -26.85 4.28
CA ASP A 10 -1.45 -27.82 3.50
C ASP A 10 -1.78 -29.23 3.99
N ALA A 11 -2.41 -30.01 3.11
CA ALA A 11 -2.76 -31.40 3.40
C ALA A 11 -1.57 -32.37 3.31
N ARG A 12 -0.40 -31.91 2.83
CA ARG A 12 0.75 -32.77 2.56
C ARG A 12 1.45 -33.20 3.85
N LEU A 13 1.70 -34.52 3.95
CA LEU A 13 2.52 -35.08 5.01
C LEU A 13 4.00 -34.97 4.61
N ARG A 14 4.82 -34.50 5.54
CA ARG A 14 6.29 -34.39 5.36
C ARG A 14 7.01 -35.20 6.42
N ASN A 15 8.12 -35.85 6.06
CA ASN A 15 9.00 -36.52 7.02
C ASN A 15 9.99 -35.46 7.55
N GLN A 16 10.07 -35.34 8.87
CA GLN A 16 11.01 -34.44 9.55
C GLN A 16 11.75 -35.21 10.69
N THR A 17 13.05 -34.98 10.78
CA THR A 17 13.84 -35.51 11.89
C THR A 17 14.04 -34.42 12.93
N LEU A 18 13.57 -34.67 14.16
CA LEU A 18 13.75 -33.78 15.31
C LEU A 18 14.47 -34.51 16.42
N LYS A 19 15.60 -34.00 16.86
CA LYS A 19 16.46 -34.62 17.92
C LYS A 19 16.73 -36.10 17.65
N GLY A 20 17.06 -36.47 16.42
CA GLY A 20 17.37 -37.85 16.02
C GLY A 20 16.17 -38.78 15.82
N LYS A 21 14.93 -38.31 16.08
CA LYS A 21 13.72 -39.10 15.86
C LYS A 21 13.00 -38.62 14.60
N LYS A 22 12.50 -39.57 13.82
CA LYS A 22 11.71 -39.31 12.60
C LYS A 22 10.25 -39.09 12.99
N TYR A 23 9.67 -38.02 12.45
CA TYR A 23 8.26 -37.65 12.60
C TYR A 23 7.62 -37.46 11.24
N VAL A 24 6.33 -37.75 11.17
CA VAL A 24 5.48 -37.32 10.08
C VAL A 24 4.76 -36.06 10.56
N VAL A 25 4.98 -34.96 9.86
CA VAL A 25 4.43 -33.65 10.20
C VAL A 25 3.46 -33.17 9.13
N LYS A 26 2.48 -32.40 9.58
CA LYS A 26 1.46 -31.78 8.70
C LYS A 26 1.30 -30.33 9.13
N THR A 27 1.35 -29.40 8.17
CA THR A 27 0.96 -28.01 8.39
C THR A 27 -0.57 -27.95 8.45
N LEU A 28 -1.11 -27.58 9.60
CA LEU A 28 -2.55 -27.50 9.79
C LEU A 28 -3.11 -26.14 9.37
N ALA A 29 -2.41 -25.07 9.69
CA ALA A 29 -2.73 -23.72 9.26
C ALA A 29 -1.47 -22.86 9.23
N GLU A 30 -1.46 -21.92 8.30
CA GLU A 30 -0.45 -20.87 8.19
C GLU A 30 -1.19 -19.56 7.93
N THR A 31 -0.82 -18.50 8.66
CA THR A 31 -1.49 -17.22 8.58
C THR A 31 -0.45 -16.11 8.66
N ALA A 32 -0.47 -15.17 7.74
CA ALA A 32 0.28 -13.92 7.86
C ALA A 32 -0.42 -13.02 8.87
N LEU A 33 0.33 -12.51 9.85
CA LEU A 33 -0.16 -11.60 10.88
C LEU A 33 0.55 -10.27 10.77
N PHE A 34 -0.21 -9.20 10.65
CA PHE A 34 0.30 -7.84 10.59
C PHE A 34 -0.02 -7.10 11.89
N PRO A 35 0.98 -6.65 12.66
CA PRO A 35 0.76 -5.93 13.90
C PRO A 35 0.14 -4.56 13.63
N GLN A 36 -0.88 -4.20 14.39
CA GLN A 36 -1.60 -2.93 14.26
C GLN A 36 -1.20 -1.90 15.32
N GLU A 37 -0.47 -2.33 16.34
CA GLU A 37 -0.06 -1.52 17.49
C GLU A 37 1.38 -1.83 17.85
N THR A 38 2.06 -0.88 18.48
CA THR A 38 3.41 -1.06 19.01
C THR A 38 3.37 -1.65 20.41
N GLY A 39 4.47 -2.27 20.84
CA GLY A 39 4.63 -2.86 22.16
C GLY A 39 4.69 -4.39 22.14
N LEU A 40 4.47 -4.99 23.29
CA LEU A 40 4.45 -6.44 23.43
C LEU A 40 3.05 -6.96 23.09
N LEU A 41 2.95 -7.65 21.96
CA LEU A 41 1.71 -8.28 21.52
C LEU A 41 1.80 -9.79 21.70
N THR A 42 0.73 -10.39 22.25
CA THR A 42 0.66 -11.84 22.46
C THR A 42 -0.25 -12.48 21.43
N ILE A 43 0.24 -13.53 20.80
CA ILE A 43 -0.54 -14.44 19.97
C ILE A 43 -1.03 -15.56 20.88
N ASP A 44 -2.34 -15.69 20.99
CA ASP A 44 -2.97 -16.68 21.85
C ASP A 44 -2.68 -18.12 21.42
N PRO A 45 -2.68 -19.08 22.38
CA PRO A 45 -2.49 -20.48 22.08
C PRO A 45 -3.47 -21.04 21.05
N ALA A 46 -2.95 -21.75 20.06
CA ALA A 46 -3.78 -22.50 19.12
C ALA A 46 -4.26 -23.79 19.77
N LYS A 47 -5.56 -24.07 19.73
CA LYS A 47 -6.19 -25.29 20.25
C LYS A 47 -6.58 -26.21 19.10
N ILE A 48 -6.13 -27.44 19.14
CA ILE A 48 -6.37 -28.45 18.12
C ILE A 48 -6.97 -29.70 18.78
N ARG A 49 -8.12 -30.12 18.29
CA ARG A 49 -8.72 -31.40 18.66
C ARG A 49 -8.22 -32.50 17.72
N ILE A 50 -7.69 -33.57 18.27
CA ILE A 50 -7.23 -34.74 17.53
C ILE A 50 -8.07 -35.93 17.97
N ASP A 51 -8.68 -36.59 17.00
CA ASP A 51 -9.41 -37.85 17.22
C ASP A 51 -8.50 -39.01 16.77
N ILE A 52 -8.05 -39.80 17.72
CA ILE A 52 -7.14 -40.92 17.51
C ILE A 52 -7.97 -42.22 17.48
N GLN A 53 -7.96 -42.88 16.31
CA GLN A 53 -8.56 -44.20 16.17
C GLN A 53 -7.55 -45.26 16.57
N GLN A 54 -7.92 -46.09 17.56
CA GLN A 54 -7.12 -47.20 17.99
C GLN A 54 -7.83 -48.52 17.60
N PRO A 55 -7.07 -49.58 17.28
CA PRO A 55 -7.67 -50.90 17.10
C PRO A 55 -8.44 -51.29 18.35
N GLY A 56 -9.71 -51.61 18.21
CA GLY A 56 -10.56 -52.05 19.31
C GLY A 56 -10.28 -53.50 19.75
N ALA A 57 -10.83 -53.91 20.91
CA ALA A 57 -10.85 -55.28 21.34
C ALA A 57 -11.68 -56.17 20.38
N PRO A 58 -11.51 -57.50 20.37
CA PRO A 58 -12.30 -58.39 19.52
C PRO A 58 -13.79 -58.13 19.65
N GLY A 59 -14.44 -57.75 18.54
CA GLY A 59 -15.87 -57.39 18.48
C GLY A 59 -16.15 -55.89 18.42
N ASN A 60 -15.18 -55.01 18.64
CA ASN A 60 -15.31 -53.56 18.49
C ASN A 60 -14.22 -53.05 17.55
N PHE A 61 -14.60 -52.68 16.32
CA PHE A 61 -13.61 -52.46 15.26
C PHE A 61 -12.75 -51.20 15.45
N PHE A 62 -13.25 -50.15 16.15
CA PHE A 62 -12.46 -48.96 16.44
C PHE A 62 -12.90 -48.30 17.75
N ASN A 63 -11.92 -47.90 18.54
CA ASN A 63 -12.13 -47.04 19.70
C ASN A 63 -11.53 -45.66 19.37
N THR A 64 -12.33 -44.60 19.41
CA THR A 64 -11.91 -43.24 19.12
C THR A 64 -11.67 -42.49 20.41
N THR A 65 -10.46 -42.03 20.63
CA THR A 65 -10.08 -41.17 21.76
C THR A 65 -9.80 -39.75 21.27
N SER A 66 -10.56 -38.79 21.76
CA SER A 66 -10.33 -37.38 21.46
C SER A 66 -9.34 -36.75 22.43
N ARG A 67 -8.39 -35.98 21.92
CA ARG A 67 -7.45 -35.18 22.73
C ARG A 67 -7.42 -33.75 22.21
N ILE A 68 -7.37 -32.78 23.12
CA ILE A 68 -7.12 -31.38 22.80
C ILE A 68 -5.65 -31.11 23.08
N LEU A 69 -4.95 -30.61 22.04
CA LEU A 69 -3.60 -30.11 22.15
C LEU A 69 -3.63 -28.60 22.10
N GLU A 70 -2.79 -27.95 22.88
CA GLU A 70 -2.68 -26.50 22.96
C GLU A 70 -1.22 -26.09 22.73
N SER A 71 -0.98 -25.11 21.88
CA SER A 71 0.35 -24.53 21.67
C SER A 71 0.69 -23.57 22.82
N PRO A 72 1.98 -23.32 23.12
CA PRO A 72 2.32 -22.17 23.96
C PRO A 72 1.92 -20.85 23.31
N PRO A 73 1.64 -19.80 24.11
CA PRO A 73 1.48 -18.44 23.57
C PRO A 73 2.81 -17.94 22.99
N VAL A 74 2.73 -17.03 22.02
CA VAL A 74 3.91 -16.40 21.42
C VAL A 74 3.81 -14.89 21.63
N THR A 75 4.84 -14.28 22.21
CA THR A 75 4.92 -12.83 22.40
C THR A 75 5.85 -12.24 21.36
N VAL A 76 5.40 -11.18 20.71
CA VAL A 76 6.13 -10.43 19.68
C VAL A 76 6.29 -8.98 20.15
N GLU A 77 7.52 -8.47 20.14
CA GLU A 77 7.79 -7.05 20.38
C GLU A 77 7.68 -6.28 19.06
N VAL A 78 6.71 -5.37 19.00
CA VAL A 78 6.49 -4.51 17.83
C VAL A 78 7.06 -3.13 18.11
N LYS A 79 8.06 -2.73 17.35
CA LYS A 79 8.75 -1.44 17.47
C LYS A 79 8.00 -0.36 16.69
N ALA A 80 8.09 0.88 17.19
CA ALA A 80 7.63 2.03 16.45
C ALA A 80 8.48 2.26 15.19
N LEU A 81 7.86 2.84 14.18
CA LEU A 81 8.59 3.26 12.98
C LEU A 81 9.60 4.36 13.34
N PRO A 82 10.78 4.39 12.67
CA PRO A 82 11.76 5.45 12.90
C PRO A 82 11.21 6.83 12.56
N VAL A 83 11.68 7.83 13.30
CA VAL A 83 11.36 9.25 13.05
C VAL A 83 12.59 9.97 12.54
N PRO A 84 12.47 10.99 11.67
CA PRO A 84 11.21 11.52 11.12
C PRO A 84 10.62 10.65 10.03
N THR A 85 9.29 10.54 10.00
CA THR A 85 8.58 9.86 8.91
C THR A 85 8.56 10.75 7.67
N PRO A 86 8.91 10.25 6.47
CA PRO A 86 8.83 11.02 5.24
C PRO A 86 7.42 11.52 4.95
N ARG A 87 7.28 12.74 4.41
CA ARG A 87 5.95 13.31 4.06
C ARG A 87 5.19 12.50 3.02
N VAL A 88 5.93 11.80 2.15
CA VAL A 88 5.40 10.97 1.07
C VAL A 88 5.25 9.49 1.46
N PHE A 89 5.17 9.21 2.77
CA PHE A 89 5.02 7.85 3.29
C PHE A 89 3.64 7.30 2.97
N THR A 90 3.61 6.14 2.32
CA THR A 90 2.38 5.46 1.85
C THR A 90 1.71 4.58 2.90
N GLY A 91 2.23 4.51 4.12
CA GLY A 91 1.78 3.57 5.16
C GLY A 91 2.32 2.15 5.01
N CYS A 92 2.94 1.83 3.88
CA CYS A 92 3.45 0.49 3.59
C CYS A 92 4.69 0.15 4.41
N THR A 93 4.71 -1.09 4.93
CA THR A 93 5.86 -1.67 5.65
C THR A 93 6.14 -3.05 5.07
N GLY A 94 7.36 -3.27 4.57
CA GLY A 94 7.75 -4.52 3.91
C GLY A 94 8.69 -4.28 2.74
N ARG A 95 8.82 -5.29 1.88
CA ARG A 95 9.53 -5.18 0.62
C ARG A 95 8.53 -4.87 -0.48
N TYR A 96 8.79 -3.79 -1.24
CA TYR A 96 7.89 -3.31 -2.29
C TYR A 96 8.63 -3.01 -3.58
N LEU A 97 7.97 -3.32 -4.68
CA LEU A 97 8.30 -2.88 -6.03
C LEU A 97 7.20 -1.95 -6.50
N TRP A 98 7.62 -0.85 -7.14
CA TRP A 98 6.74 0.20 -7.61
C TRP A 98 6.99 0.44 -9.09
N GLU A 99 5.95 0.67 -9.85
CA GLU A 99 6.03 1.06 -11.24
C GLU A 99 4.96 2.11 -11.54
N LEU A 100 5.36 3.22 -12.18
CA LEU A 100 4.44 4.26 -12.63
C LEU A 100 4.53 4.41 -14.14
N LYS A 101 3.37 4.34 -14.81
CA LYS A 101 3.25 4.48 -16.26
C LYS A 101 2.21 5.53 -16.61
N ALA A 102 2.47 6.28 -17.67
CA ALA A 102 1.51 7.18 -18.30
C ALA A 102 1.05 6.60 -19.63
N ASP A 103 -0.22 6.70 -19.95
CA ASP A 103 -0.80 6.22 -21.20
C ASP A 103 -0.36 7.09 -22.41
N LYS A 104 -0.11 8.37 -22.21
CA LYS A 104 0.30 9.34 -23.22
C LYS A 104 1.12 10.47 -22.61
N LYS A 105 1.83 11.24 -23.47
CA LYS A 105 2.61 12.42 -23.08
C LYS A 105 2.15 13.69 -23.76
N ASN A 106 1.49 13.56 -24.91
CA ASN A 106 0.92 14.67 -25.67
C ASN A 106 -0.60 14.59 -25.61
N LEU A 107 -1.24 15.65 -25.20
CA LEU A 107 -2.68 15.71 -24.97
C LEU A 107 -3.21 17.13 -25.19
N THR A 108 -4.52 17.25 -25.26
CA THR A 108 -5.22 18.53 -25.27
C THR A 108 -5.92 18.78 -23.94
N THR A 109 -6.43 19.98 -23.71
CA THR A 109 -7.25 20.29 -22.51
C THR A 109 -8.59 19.55 -22.49
N ASP A 110 -8.98 18.90 -23.59
CA ASP A 110 -10.20 18.09 -23.68
C ASP A 110 -9.93 16.61 -23.39
N ASP A 111 -8.65 16.21 -23.24
CA ASP A 111 -8.23 14.86 -22.94
C ASP A 111 -8.08 14.61 -21.43
N ALA A 112 -8.08 13.33 -21.06
CA ALA A 112 -7.59 12.87 -19.76
C ALA A 112 -6.30 12.07 -19.95
N LEU A 113 -5.34 12.27 -19.04
CA LEU A 113 -4.16 11.44 -18.90
C LEU A 113 -4.42 10.38 -17.84
N THR A 114 -4.12 9.13 -18.14
CA THR A 114 -4.15 8.05 -17.15
C THR A 114 -2.73 7.73 -16.67
N LEU A 115 -2.50 7.90 -15.36
CA LEU A 115 -1.31 7.37 -14.69
C LEU A 115 -1.67 6.06 -14.00
N THR A 116 -1.00 4.99 -14.38
CA THR A 116 -1.13 3.67 -13.75
C THR A 116 0.00 3.46 -12.77
N LEU A 117 -0.33 3.30 -11.49
CA LEU A 117 0.60 2.94 -10.42
C LEU A 117 0.41 1.49 -10.06
N SER A 118 1.42 0.66 -10.33
CA SER A 118 1.48 -0.73 -9.89
C SER A 118 2.33 -0.83 -8.62
N VAL A 119 1.80 -1.45 -7.59
CA VAL A 119 2.48 -1.70 -6.33
C VAL A 119 2.42 -3.19 -6.00
N ARG A 120 3.58 -3.77 -5.72
CA ARG A 120 3.71 -5.20 -5.39
C ARG A 120 4.61 -5.36 -4.18
N GLY A 121 4.16 -6.09 -3.16
CA GLY A 121 4.95 -6.28 -1.95
C GLY A 121 4.41 -7.33 -1.00
N ASN A 122 5.13 -7.55 0.11
CA ASN A 122 4.80 -8.56 1.12
C ASN A 122 4.26 -7.95 2.43
N GLY A 123 3.99 -6.65 2.45
CA GLY A 123 3.43 -5.98 3.62
C GLY A 123 1.92 -6.10 3.75
N ASP A 124 1.36 -5.43 4.76
CA ASP A 124 -0.08 -5.39 5.00
C ASP A 124 -0.80 -4.64 3.87
N PRO A 125 -1.63 -5.31 3.05
CA PRO A 125 -2.34 -4.68 1.95
C PRO A 125 -3.32 -3.59 2.42
N HIS A 126 -3.86 -3.72 3.64
CA HIS A 126 -4.85 -2.79 4.19
C HIS A 126 -4.23 -1.49 4.72
N ARG A 127 -2.91 -1.40 4.75
CA ARG A 127 -2.18 -0.20 5.19
C ARG A 127 -1.76 0.70 4.04
N PHE A 128 -1.88 0.25 2.82
CA PHE A 128 -1.55 1.08 1.67
C PHE A 128 -2.55 2.23 1.52
N ILE A 129 -2.04 3.43 1.61
CA ILE A 129 -2.78 4.67 1.37
C ILE A 129 -2.38 5.15 -0.01
N PRO A 130 -3.33 5.19 -0.99
CA PRO A 130 -3.05 5.74 -2.31
C PRO A 130 -2.48 7.17 -2.17
N PRO A 131 -1.28 7.43 -2.70
CA PRO A 131 -0.65 8.74 -2.52
C PRO A 131 -1.40 9.82 -3.26
N ALA A 132 -1.65 10.94 -2.60
CA ALA A 132 -2.11 12.14 -3.28
C ALA A 132 -1.00 12.68 -4.20
N LEU A 133 -1.34 12.89 -5.48
CA LEU A 133 -0.39 13.44 -6.43
C LEU A 133 -0.25 14.95 -6.22
N THR A 134 0.97 15.42 -6.02
CA THR A 134 1.25 16.86 -6.07
C THR A 134 1.43 17.25 -7.52
N LEU A 135 0.45 17.99 -8.06
CA LEU A 135 0.43 18.41 -9.44
C LEU A 135 0.77 19.90 -9.57
N PRO A 136 1.39 20.32 -10.70
CA PRO A 136 1.49 21.72 -11.07
C PRO A 136 0.10 22.37 -11.25
N SER A 137 0.03 23.69 -11.05
CA SER A 137 -1.17 24.45 -11.37
C SER A 137 -1.51 24.26 -12.85
N GLY A 138 -2.79 24.08 -13.15
CA GLY A 138 -3.28 23.78 -14.50
C GLY A 138 -3.54 22.30 -14.78
N LEU A 139 -3.18 21.41 -13.86
CA LEU A 139 -3.57 20.00 -13.87
C LEU A 139 -4.41 19.69 -12.64
N GLU A 140 -5.43 18.87 -12.79
CA GLU A 140 -6.29 18.38 -11.71
C GLU A 140 -6.28 16.86 -11.70
N ALA A 141 -6.05 16.22 -10.54
CA ALA A 141 -6.19 14.78 -10.39
C ALA A 141 -7.55 14.44 -9.78
N LEU A 142 -8.18 13.42 -10.32
CA LEU A 142 -9.31 12.75 -9.67
C LEU A 142 -8.79 11.73 -8.67
N ASP A 143 -9.66 11.32 -7.73
CA ASP A 143 -9.34 10.27 -6.78
C ASP A 143 -8.94 8.98 -7.51
N PRO A 144 -7.88 8.29 -7.06
CA PRO A 144 -7.41 7.09 -7.70
C PRO A 144 -8.43 5.95 -7.59
N LYS A 145 -8.53 5.17 -8.66
CA LYS A 145 -9.35 3.97 -8.71
C LYS A 145 -8.47 2.72 -8.65
N ILE A 146 -8.76 1.79 -7.75
CA ILE A 146 -8.15 0.46 -7.77
C ILE A 146 -8.79 -0.32 -8.91
N VAL A 147 -8.00 -0.75 -9.88
CA VAL A 147 -8.46 -1.49 -11.07
C VAL A 147 -8.11 -2.97 -11.01
N SER A 148 -7.11 -3.34 -10.22
CA SER A 148 -6.75 -4.73 -9.93
C SER A 148 -6.21 -4.85 -8.52
N GLU A 149 -6.58 -5.95 -7.87
CA GLU A 149 -6.04 -6.34 -6.58
C GLU A 149 -5.90 -7.87 -6.56
N GLU A 150 -4.67 -8.33 -6.42
CA GLU A 150 -4.34 -9.75 -6.41
C GLU A 150 -3.49 -10.10 -5.21
N GLN A 151 -3.70 -11.29 -4.68
CA GLN A 151 -2.89 -11.86 -3.61
C GLN A 151 -2.51 -13.27 -4.00
N TYR A 152 -1.23 -13.58 -3.92
CA TYR A 152 -0.72 -14.89 -4.21
C TYR A 152 0.46 -15.25 -3.31
N GLU A 153 0.76 -16.52 -3.26
CA GLU A 153 1.84 -17.05 -2.47
C GLU A 153 2.99 -17.49 -3.36
N THR A 154 4.19 -17.11 -2.96
CA THR A 154 5.44 -17.68 -3.48
C THR A 154 5.90 -18.80 -2.55
N GLU A 155 7.06 -19.43 -2.83
CA GLU A 155 7.63 -20.45 -1.96
C GLU A 155 7.91 -19.97 -0.52
N SER A 156 8.15 -18.68 -0.34
CA SER A 156 8.61 -18.10 0.94
C SER A 156 7.77 -16.94 1.45
N GLU A 157 6.90 -16.35 0.65
CA GLU A 157 6.22 -15.10 0.99
C GLU A 157 4.81 -15.00 0.41
N TRP A 158 3.99 -14.27 1.14
CA TRP A 158 2.73 -13.75 0.65
C TRP A 158 2.99 -12.45 -0.08
N ILE A 159 2.49 -12.37 -1.30
CA ILE A 159 2.61 -11.17 -2.14
C ILE A 159 1.22 -10.60 -2.37
N HIS A 160 1.13 -9.31 -2.19
CA HIS A 160 -0.01 -8.50 -2.57
C HIS A 160 0.39 -7.61 -3.75
N GLU A 161 -0.44 -7.57 -4.77
CA GLU A 161 -0.27 -6.70 -5.93
C GLU A 161 -1.53 -5.88 -6.13
N GLN A 162 -1.34 -4.57 -6.32
CA GLN A 162 -2.43 -3.62 -6.53
C GLN A 162 -2.08 -2.71 -7.69
N VAL A 163 -3.07 -2.45 -8.54
CA VAL A 163 -2.95 -1.51 -9.66
C VAL A 163 -3.98 -0.40 -9.47
N LEU A 164 -3.49 0.83 -9.46
CA LEU A 164 -4.29 2.03 -9.33
C LEU A 164 -4.19 2.89 -10.57
N GLU A 165 -5.29 3.51 -10.95
CA GLU A 165 -5.34 4.50 -12.01
C GLU A 165 -5.71 5.87 -11.45
N TYR A 166 -4.92 6.87 -11.82
CA TYR A 166 -5.18 8.28 -11.58
C TYR A 166 -5.56 8.93 -12.89
N ALA A 167 -6.75 9.53 -12.94
CA ALA A 167 -7.13 10.37 -14.08
C ALA A 167 -6.69 11.80 -13.79
N ILE A 168 -5.87 12.36 -14.68
CA ILE A 168 -5.40 13.74 -14.62
C ILE A 168 -6.01 14.53 -15.76
N LEU A 169 -6.68 15.62 -15.40
CA LEU A 169 -7.39 16.51 -16.30
C LEU A 169 -6.57 17.79 -16.49
N PRO A 170 -6.03 18.06 -17.69
CA PRO A 170 -5.41 19.34 -17.98
C PRO A 170 -6.50 20.43 -18.06
N LYS A 171 -6.31 21.51 -17.33
CA LYS A 171 -7.20 22.68 -17.36
C LYS A 171 -6.64 23.83 -18.18
N VAL A 172 -5.32 23.86 -18.32
CA VAL A 172 -4.60 24.94 -19.01
C VAL A 172 -3.59 24.32 -19.97
N PRO A 173 -3.46 24.85 -21.21
CA PRO A 173 -2.37 24.44 -22.10
C PRO A 173 -1.01 24.79 -21.53
N GLY A 174 0.01 23.98 -21.78
CA GLY A 174 1.36 24.22 -21.30
C GLY A 174 2.21 22.96 -21.27
N ASP A 175 3.49 23.12 -20.94
CA ASP A 175 4.40 22.02 -20.69
C ASP A 175 4.49 21.76 -19.18
N TYR A 176 4.26 20.51 -18.79
CA TYR A 176 4.21 20.10 -17.40
C TYR A 176 5.24 19.02 -17.11
N VAL A 177 5.78 19.05 -15.90
CA VAL A 177 6.75 18.08 -15.43
C VAL A 177 6.19 17.41 -14.17
N LEU A 178 6.03 16.08 -14.20
CA LEU A 178 5.53 15.29 -13.09
C LEU A 178 6.60 14.28 -12.64
N GLN A 179 6.83 14.21 -11.34
CA GLN A 179 7.68 13.20 -10.70
C GLN A 179 7.11 12.86 -9.33
N PRO A 180 6.06 12.04 -9.26
CA PRO A 180 5.51 11.60 -7.99
C PRO A 180 6.54 10.77 -7.21
N ILE A 181 6.82 11.16 -5.97
CA ILE A 181 7.76 10.46 -5.10
C ILE A 181 6.95 9.71 -4.05
N LEU A 182 7.29 8.45 -3.81
CA LEU A 182 6.65 7.58 -2.83
C LEU A 182 7.68 7.06 -1.85
N SER A 183 7.25 6.76 -0.63
CA SER A 183 8.11 6.19 0.41
C SER A 183 7.38 5.09 1.17
N TRP A 184 8.13 4.07 1.56
CA TRP A 184 7.66 2.97 2.41
C TRP A 184 8.74 2.59 3.42
N PHE A 185 8.39 1.88 4.46
CA PHE A 185 9.35 1.40 5.45
C PHE A 185 9.84 -0.01 5.12
N GLN A 186 11.15 -0.22 5.18
CA GLN A 186 11.83 -1.51 4.95
C GLN A 186 12.33 -2.06 6.30
N PRO A 187 11.64 -3.05 6.90
CA PRO A 187 12.04 -3.59 8.20
C PRO A 187 13.42 -4.23 8.20
N ASP A 188 13.80 -4.89 7.12
CA ASP A 188 15.09 -5.60 7.01
C ASP A 188 16.29 -4.66 7.14
N SER A 189 16.19 -3.45 6.57
CA SER A 189 17.24 -2.42 6.65
C SER A 189 16.99 -1.38 7.74
N ASN A 190 15.82 -1.41 8.37
CA ASN A 190 15.33 -0.40 9.32
C ASN A 190 15.38 1.02 8.73
N GLN A 191 15.01 1.18 7.46
CA GLN A 191 15.08 2.44 6.72
C GLN A 191 13.82 2.66 5.89
N TYR A 192 13.57 3.93 5.54
CA TYR A 192 12.57 4.27 4.55
C TYR A 192 13.15 4.13 3.14
N GLY A 193 12.51 3.31 2.32
CA GLY A 193 12.73 3.26 0.88
C GLY A 193 12.05 4.45 0.20
N ILE A 194 12.62 4.90 -0.91
CA ILE A 194 12.06 5.97 -1.73
C ILE A 194 12.03 5.51 -3.17
N TYR A 195 10.84 5.54 -3.76
CA TYR A 195 10.63 5.34 -5.19
C TYR A 195 10.56 6.70 -5.88
N ARG A 196 11.40 6.85 -6.89
CA ARG A 196 11.42 8.00 -7.80
C ARG A 196 11.27 7.47 -9.21
N PRO A 197 10.08 7.59 -9.82
CA PRO A 197 9.91 7.24 -11.23
C PRO A 197 10.70 8.20 -12.12
N ASP A 198 10.84 7.83 -13.37
CA ASP A 198 11.34 8.76 -14.39
C ASP A 198 10.46 10.00 -14.45
N THR A 199 11.10 11.12 -14.72
CA THR A 199 10.38 12.38 -14.90
C THR A 199 9.47 12.30 -16.11
N LEU A 200 8.18 12.56 -15.91
CA LEU A 200 7.19 12.58 -16.97
C LEU A 200 7.03 14.02 -17.48
N HIS A 201 7.39 14.23 -18.72
CA HIS A 201 7.16 15.48 -19.44
C HIS A 201 5.86 15.37 -20.23
N LEU A 202 4.92 16.28 -19.98
CA LEU A 202 3.63 16.36 -20.65
C LEU A 202 3.56 17.63 -21.46
N GLN A 203 3.09 17.49 -22.70
CA GLN A 203 2.77 18.63 -23.57
C GLN A 203 1.27 18.71 -23.75
N VAL A 204 0.67 19.80 -23.27
CA VAL A 204 -0.76 20.05 -23.33
C VAL A 204 -1.03 21.21 -24.29
N THR A 205 -1.82 20.96 -25.33
CA THR A 205 -2.30 21.97 -26.26
C THR A 205 -3.75 22.33 -25.96
N ALA A 206 -4.22 23.47 -26.48
CA ALA A 206 -5.63 23.85 -26.35
C ALA A 206 -6.52 22.86 -27.08
N GLY A 207 -7.53 22.32 -26.43
CA GLY A 207 -8.59 21.54 -27.05
C GLY A 207 -9.65 22.43 -27.71
N ALA A 208 -10.58 21.80 -28.42
CA ALA A 208 -11.67 22.53 -29.13
C ALA A 208 -12.59 23.28 -28.16
N ASN A 209 -12.74 22.77 -26.93
CA ASN A 209 -13.60 23.33 -25.89
C ASN A 209 -12.84 24.28 -24.94
N TYR A 210 -11.55 24.49 -25.16
CA TYR A 210 -10.76 25.37 -24.32
C TYR A 210 -11.11 26.83 -24.56
N SER A 211 -11.61 27.50 -23.51
CA SER A 211 -11.77 28.95 -23.48
C SER A 211 -10.82 29.48 -22.40
N ALA A 212 -9.83 30.29 -22.80
CA ALA A 212 -9.03 31.02 -21.84
C ALA A 212 -10.00 31.93 -21.06
N ALA A 213 -10.18 31.63 -19.77
CA ALA A 213 -10.84 32.59 -18.89
C ALA A 213 -10.04 33.88 -18.97
N ALA A 214 -10.69 34.97 -19.43
CA ALA A 214 -10.07 36.26 -19.51
C ALA A 214 -9.47 36.56 -18.13
N GLU A 215 -8.14 36.59 -18.03
CA GLU A 215 -7.47 37.19 -16.89
C GLU A 215 -8.01 38.63 -16.82
N THR A 216 -8.91 38.91 -15.89
CA THR A 216 -9.30 40.27 -15.60
C THR A 216 -8.04 40.91 -15.00
N PRO A 217 -7.41 41.86 -15.71
CA PRO A 217 -6.33 42.61 -15.15
C PRO A 217 -6.90 43.27 -13.89
N LEU A 218 -6.29 43.07 -12.75
CA LEU A 218 -6.52 43.89 -11.56
C LEU A 218 -6.22 45.32 -12.01
N ALA A 219 -7.30 46.03 -12.39
CA ALA A 219 -7.26 47.43 -12.78
C ALA A 219 -6.58 48.20 -11.66
N GLY A 220 -5.59 48.95 -12.10
CA GLY A 220 -4.73 49.84 -11.41
C GLY A 220 -5.14 50.36 -10.05
N ALA A 221 -4.20 50.30 -9.14
CA ALA A 221 -4.15 51.22 -8.06
C ALA A 221 -4.08 52.66 -8.68
N GLU A 222 -5.20 53.35 -8.68
CA GLU A 222 -5.24 54.80 -8.94
C GLU A 222 -4.35 55.44 -7.92
N THR A 223 -3.23 55.96 -8.41
CA THR A 223 -2.39 56.92 -7.68
C THR A 223 -3.22 58.21 -7.57
N ASP A 224 -3.90 58.37 -6.48
CA ASP A 224 -4.52 59.66 -6.12
C ASP A 224 -3.41 60.64 -5.77
N GLN A 225 -2.95 61.38 -6.78
CA GLN A 225 -2.21 62.60 -6.62
C GLN A 225 -3.23 63.71 -6.32
N ASN A 226 -3.54 63.90 -5.08
CA ASN A 226 -4.18 65.15 -4.68
C ASN A 226 -3.16 66.13 -4.17
N THR A 227 -2.87 67.06 -5.05
CA THR A 227 -2.13 68.28 -4.87
C THR A 227 -2.81 69.22 -3.88
N GLY A 228 -2.03 69.70 -2.95
CA GLY A 228 -2.06 71.10 -2.50
C GLY A 228 -3.25 71.59 -1.67
N LEU A 229 -2.91 72.16 -0.55
CA LEU A 229 -3.23 73.56 -0.17
C LEU A 229 -2.86 73.82 1.29
N ARG A 230 -1.80 74.57 1.49
CA ARG A 230 -1.67 75.80 2.27
C ARG A 230 -2.77 76.14 3.31
N ALA A 231 -2.33 76.40 4.50
CA ALA A 231 -2.41 77.64 5.31
C ALA A 231 -2.26 77.26 6.77
N ALA A 232 -1.25 77.77 7.41
CA ALA A 232 -1.16 78.99 8.20
C ALA A 232 -2.18 79.05 9.36
N TRP A 233 -1.69 78.91 10.52
CA TRP A 233 -1.62 79.71 11.75
C TRP A 233 -1.13 78.86 12.89
#